data_beacab84c96af864d0505504ad6e3d28
#
_entry.id   beacab84c96af864d0505504ad6e3d28
#
_cell.length_a   1.000
_cell.length_b   1.000
_cell.length_c   1.000
_cell.angle_alpha   90.00
_cell.angle_beta   90.00
_cell.angle_gamma   90.00
#
_symmetry.space_group_name_H-M   'P 1'
#
loop_
_entity.id
_entity.type
_entity.pdbx_description
1 polymer ?
#
loop_
_entity_poly.entity_id
_entity_poly.type
_entity_poly.pdbx_seq_one_letter_code
_entity_poly.pdbx_strand_id
1 'polypeptide(L)'
;EEQTISQPSMIAMMLDSLECEPTSRVLEVGAGSGYAAALLSCLVERVDAVEIRPQLAARAAATLKALGIDNVFIHVGDGSKGWAERAPFDRILVSAAPGAIPPALIEQLGPGGRIAIPVGDCQHQVLMVGERGADGEVRMRRDVPCVFVPLVEP
;
A
#
# COMPACT_ATOMS: atom_id res chain seq x y z
N GLU A 1 5.88 -7.13 -19.79
CA GLU A 1 5.27 -6.47 -18.62
C GLU A 1 6.33 -6.40 -17.53
N GLU A 2 7.14 -5.36 -17.60
CA GLU A 2 8.25 -5.11 -16.66
C GLU A 2 7.68 -4.49 -15.39
N GLN A 3 7.18 -5.34 -14.49
CA GLN A 3 6.93 -4.96 -13.11
C GLN A 3 8.05 -5.56 -12.28
N THR A 4 8.94 -4.73 -11.78
CA THR A 4 9.98 -5.14 -10.85
C THR A 4 9.38 -5.32 -9.47
N ILE A 5 9.75 -6.42 -8.79
CA ILE A 5 9.49 -6.58 -7.36
C ILE A 5 10.41 -5.57 -6.64
N SER A 6 9.83 -4.72 -5.81
CA SER A 6 10.62 -3.82 -4.95
C SER A 6 11.59 -4.63 -4.08
N GLN A 7 12.75 -4.05 -3.79
CA GLN A 7 13.75 -4.75 -2.97
C GLN A 7 13.12 -5.18 -1.64
N PRO A 8 13.32 -6.44 -1.20
CA PRO A 8 12.74 -6.96 0.05
C PRO A 8 13.03 -6.09 1.26
N SER A 9 14.24 -5.50 1.33
CA SER A 9 14.64 -4.59 2.40
C SER A 9 13.80 -3.30 2.43
N MET A 10 13.41 -2.78 1.26
CA MET A 10 12.55 -1.60 1.17
C MET A 10 11.14 -1.92 1.65
N ILE A 11 10.58 -3.05 1.24
CA ILE A 11 9.26 -3.48 1.71
C ILE A 11 9.28 -3.70 3.22
N ALA A 12 10.30 -4.36 3.75
CA ALA A 12 10.44 -4.56 5.20
C ALA A 12 10.48 -3.23 5.97
N MET A 13 11.22 -2.25 5.47
CA MET A 13 11.28 -0.89 6.06
C MET A 13 9.92 -0.20 6.04
N MET A 14 9.18 -0.31 4.93
CA MET A 14 7.84 0.26 4.83
C MET A 14 6.88 -0.40 5.82
N LEU A 15 6.91 -1.73 5.94
CA LEU A 15 6.08 -2.49 6.88
C LEU A 15 6.40 -2.11 8.34
N ASP A 16 7.69 -1.98 8.66
CA ASP A 16 8.14 -1.56 9.99
C ASP A 16 7.61 -0.15 10.32
N SER A 17 7.69 0.78 9.37
CA SER A 17 7.20 2.16 9.55
C SER A 17 5.69 2.25 9.78
N LEU A 18 4.91 1.28 9.30
CA LEU A 18 3.47 1.24 9.50
C LEU A 18 3.08 0.81 10.92
N GLU A 19 3.94 0.09 11.65
CA GLU A 19 3.63 -0.41 13.00
C GLU A 19 2.26 -1.12 13.04
N CYS A 20 2.12 -2.15 12.19
CA CYS A 20 0.88 -2.91 12.11
C CYS A 20 0.59 -3.66 13.41
N GLU A 21 -0.66 -3.64 13.83
CA GLU A 21 -1.19 -4.48 14.90
C GLU A 21 -2.09 -5.57 14.30
N PRO A 22 -2.28 -6.72 14.96
CA PRO A 22 -3.13 -7.80 14.43
C PRO A 22 -4.52 -7.35 14.00
N THR A 23 -5.11 -6.41 14.71
CA THR A 23 -6.45 -5.86 14.42
C THR A 23 -6.46 -4.72 13.42
N SER A 24 -5.29 -4.31 12.90
CA SER A 24 -5.19 -3.21 11.93
C SER A 24 -5.93 -3.53 10.63
N ARG A 25 -6.72 -2.59 10.17
CA ARG A 25 -7.38 -2.61 8.84
C ARG A 25 -6.41 -2.03 7.83
N VAL A 26 -5.94 -2.86 6.92
CA VAL A 26 -4.85 -2.51 6.01
C VAL A 26 -5.34 -2.39 4.57
N LEU A 27 -4.96 -1.30 3.91
CA LEU A 27 -5.04 -1.13 2.47
C LEU A 27 -3.63 -1.21 1.86
N GLU A 28 -3.45 -2.04 0.86
CA GLU A 28 -2.32 -2.00 -0.05
C GLU A 28 -2.74 -1.43 -1.41
N VAL A 29 -1.99 -0.46 -1.92
CA VAL A 29 -2.16 0.11 -3.26
C VAL A 29 -1.02 -0.35 -4.15
N GLY A 30 -1.35 -1.03 -5.25
CA GLY A 30 -0.39 -1.64 -6.16
C GLY A 30 0.04 -3.04 -5.72
N ALA A 31 -0.91 -3.99 -5.68
CA ALA A 31 -0.65 -5.35 -5.24
C ALA A 31 0.43 -6.09 -6.05
N GLY A 32 0.54 -5.80 -7.33
CA GLY A 32 1.56 -6.35 -8.21
C GLY A 32 1.61 -7.88 -8.19
N SER A 33 2.69 -8.44 -7.67
CA SER A 33 2.87 -9.89 -7.50
C SER A 33 2.12 -10.47 -6.29
N GLY A 34 1.63 -9.63 -5.37
CA GLY A 34 1.09 -10.02 -4.07
C GLY A 34 2.13 -10.23 -2.98
N TYR A 35 3.41 -9.87 -3.22
CA TYR A 35 4.48 -10.10 -2.25
C TYR A 35 4.28 -9.32 -0.95
N ALA A 36 4.05 -8.01 -1.03
CA ALA A 36 3.84 -7.20 0.17
C ALA A 36 2.51 -7.56 0.87
N ALA A 37 1.45 -7.86 0.10
CA ALA A 37 0.21 -8.39 0.65
C ALA A 37 0.41 -9.68 1.45
N ALA A 38 1.24 -10.61 0.92
CA ALA A 38 1.57 -11.85 1.63
C ALA A 38 2.30 -11.60 2.95
N LEU A 39 3.23 -10.64 2.99
CA LEU A 39 3.91 -10.26 4.24
C LEU A 39 2.94 -9.60 5.23
N LEU A 40 2.10 -8.68 4.75
CA LEU A 40 1.06 -8.04 5.56
C LEU A 40 0.09 -9.07 6.15
N SER A 41 -0.25 -10.12 5.40
CA SER A 41 -1.15 -11.18 5.86
C SER A 41 -0.67 -11.92 7.11
N CYS A 42 0.64 -11.92 7.33
CA CYS A 42 1.25 -12.50 8.53
C CYS A 42 1.16 -11.58 9.77
N LEU A 43 0.88 -10.30 9.56
CA LEU A 43 0.90 -9.27 10.61
C LEU A 43 -0.50 -8.88 11.08
N VAL A 44 -1.51 -9.03 10.21
CA VAL A 44 -2.86 -8.52 10.45
C VAL A 44 -3.93 -9.53 10.07
N GLU A 45 -5.13 -9.37 10.60
CA GLU A 45 -6.27 -10.26 10.34
C GLU A 45 -6.82 -10.12 8.91
N ARG A 46 -6.66 -8.94 8.28
CA ARG A 46 -7.20 -8.68 6.94
C ARG A 46 -6.39 -7.63 6.18
N VAL A 47 -6.14 -7.92 4.92
CA VAL A 47 -5.56 -6.99 3.94
C VAL A 47 -6.54 -6.84 2.77
N ASP A 48 -6.90 -5.60 2.43
CA ASP A 48 -7.53 -5.25 1.16
C ASP A 48 -6.46 -4.64 0.25
N ALA A 49 -6.26 -5.21 -0.95
CA ALA A 49 -5.21 -4.78 -1.88
C ALA A 49 -5.81 -4.41 -3.24
N VAL A 50 -5.41 -3.26 -3.78
CA VAL A 50 -5.91 -2.75 -5.06
C VAL A 50 -4.83 -2.86 -6.12
N GLU A 51 -5.21 -3.40 -7.29
CA GLU A 51 -4.34 -3.50 -8.46
C GLU A 51 -5.10 -3.03 -9.71
N ILE A 52 -4.49 -2.10 -10.46
CA ILE A 52 -5.13 -1.51 -11.64
C ILE A 52 -5.18 -2.49 -12.83
N ARG A 53 -4.24 -3.44 -12.89
CA ARG A 53 -4.13 -4.40 -13.99
C ARG A 53 -4.85 -5.72 -13.65
N PRO A 54 -5.99 -6.05 -14.30
CA PRO A 54 -6.77 -7.25 -13.96
C PRO A 54 -5.97 -8.55 -14.04
N GLN A 55 -5.04 -8.65 -14.99
CA GLN A 55 -4.19 -9.83 -15.17
C GLN A 55 -3.21 -10.01 -13.99
N LEU A 56 -2.61 -8.92 -13.48
CA LEU A 56 -1.75 -8.98 -12.31
C LEU A 56 -2.55 -9.31 -11.05
N ALA A 57 -3.71 -8.69 -10.88
CA ALA A 57 -4.63 -8.98 -9.78
C ALA A 57 -5.00 -10.47 -9.73
N ALA A 58 -5.37 -11.05 -10.87
CA ALA A 58 -5.71 -12.47 -10.97
C ALA A 58 -4.51 -13.38 -10.64
N ARG A 59 -3.31 -13.03 -11.09
CA ARG A 59 -2.08 -13.79 -10.78
C ARG A 59 -1.72 -13.70 -9.30
N ALA A 60 -1.78 -12.51 -8.72
CA ALA A 60 -1.55 -12.31 -7.29
C ALA A 60 -2.53 -13.14 -6.45
N ALA A 61 -3.82 -13.07 -6.75
CA ALA A 61 -4.84 -13.85 -6.07
C ALA A 61 -4.60 -15.37 -6.17
N ALA A 62 -4.22 -15.87 -7.35
CA ALA A 62 -3.89 -17.27 -7.55
C ALA A 62 -2.66 -17.70 -6.74
N THR A 63 -1.61 -16.86 -6.71
CA THR A 63 -0.39 -17.13 -5.95
C THR A 63 -0.68 -17.17 -4.44
N LEU A 64 -1.41 -16.18 -3.91
CA LEU A 64 -1.79 -16.12 -2.50
C LEU A 64 -2.62 -17.34 -2.10
N LYS A 65 -3.58 -17.75 -2.93
CA LYS A 65 -4.37 -18.95 -2.71
C LYS A 65 -3.52 -20.22 -2.71
N ALA A 66 -2.56 -20.34 -3.62
CA ALA A 66 -1.63 -21.48 -3.67
C ALA A 66 -0.74 -21.58 -2.42
N LEU A 67 -0.44 -20.44 -1.79
CA LEU A 67 0.29 -20.35 -0.53
C LEU A 67 -0.60 -20.56 0.72
N GLY A 68 -1.90 -20.79 0.55
CA GLY A 68 -2.83 -20.96 1.67
C GLY A 68 -3.15 -19.65 2.41
N ILE A 69 -2.92 -18.50 1.77
CA ILE A 69 -3.23 -17.18 2.34
C ILE A 69 -4.68 -16.84 1.99
N ASP A 70 -5.54 -16.70 2.98
CA ASP A 70 -6.98 -16.51 2.85
C ASP A 70 -7.50 -15.17 3.40
N ASN A 71 -6.62 -14.38 4.03
CA ASN A 71 -6.95 -13.10 4.63
C ASN A 71 -6.53 -11.87 3.78
N VAL A 72 -6.15 -12.09 2.52
CA VAL A 72 -5.86 -11.03 1.54
C VAL A 72 -6.93 -11.01 0.46
N PHE A 73 -7.51 -9.85 0.22
CA PHE A 73 -8.57 -9.62 -0.78
C PHE A 73 -8.06 -8.68 -1.86
N ILE A 74 -7.87 -9.21 -3.07
CA ILE A 74 -7.38 -8.44 -4.22
C ILE A 74 -8.57 -7.83 -4.97
N HIS A 75 -8.55 -6.52 -5.14
CA HIS A 75 -9.53 -5.74 -5.87
C HIS A 75 -8.93 -5.17 -7.15
N VAL A 76 -9.67 -5.21 -8.25
CA VAL A 76 -9.27 -4.54 -9.49
C VAL A 76 -9.80 -3.11 -9.47
N GLY A 77 -8.91 -2.13 -9.55
CA GLY A 77 -9.33 -0.72 -9.50
C GLY A 77 -8.17 0.27 -9.56
N ASP A 78 -8.55 1.53 -9.58
CA ASP A 78 -7.64 2.67 -9.53
C ASP A 78 -7.18 2.91 -8.09
N GLY A 79 -5.93 2.57 -7.79
CA GLY A 79 -5.35 2.69 -6.46
C GLY A 79 -5.23 4.13 -5.95
N SER A 80 -5.20 5.14 -6.84
CA SER A 80 -5.20 6.55 -6.43
C SER A 80 -6.49 6.96 -5.70
N LYS A 81 -7.57 6.21 -5.92
CA LYS A 81 -8.87 6.38 -5.25
C LYS A 81 -8.99 5.58 -3.96
N GLY A 82 -7.97 4.81 -3.61
CA GLY A 82 -8.04 3.90 -2.47
C GLY A 82 -9.09 2.81 -2.66
N TRP A 83 -9.75 2.44 -1.55
CA TRP A 83 -10.87 1.49 -1.55
C TRP A 83 -11.95 1.93 -0.55
N ALA A 84 -12.78 2.87 -0.96
CA ALA A 84 -13.74 3.57 -0.11
C ALA A 84 -14.75 2.62 0.59
N GLU A 85 -15.08 1.48 -0.05
CA GLU A 85 -16.02 0.49 0.51
C GLU A 85 -15.57 -0.11 1.84
N ARG A 86 -14.27 -0.07 2.12
CA ARG A 86 -13.66 -0.63 3.32
C ARG A 86 -13.01 0.41 4.24
N ALA A 87 -13.01 1.68 3.84
CA ALA A 87 -12.49 2.77 4.66
C ALA A 87 -13.32 2.92 5.97
N PRO A 88 -12.74 3.49 7.03
CA PRO A 88 -11.35 3.95 7.14
C PRO A 88 -10.35 2.81 7.35
N PHE A 89 -9.09 3.08 6.98
CA PHE A 89 -7.97 2.16 7.20
C PHE A 89 -7.06 2.64 8.33
N ASP A 90 -6.52 1.70 9.10
CA ASP A 90 -5.52 1.99 10.13
C ASP A 90 -4.13 2.10 9.53
N ARG A 91 -3.87 1.34 8.44
CA ARG A 91 -2.58 1.31 7.74
C ARG A 91 -2.79 1.33 6.24
N ILE A 92 -2.02 2.15 5.55
CA ILE A 92 -2.02 2.22 4.08
C ILE A 92 -0.59 2.04 3.59
N LEU A 93 -0.35 1.01 2.81
CA LEU A 93 0.90 0.74 2.09
C LEU A 93 0.72 1.06 0.62
N VAL A 94 1.57 1.90 0.05
CA VAL A 94 1.54 2.20 -1.39
C VAL A 94 2.81 1.70 -2.04
N SER A 95 2.67 0.75 -2.96
CA SER A 95 3.77 0.07 -3.66
C SER A 95 4.00 0.60 -5.09
N ALA A 96 3.55 1.82 -5.35
CA ALA A 96 3.78 2.56 -6.59
C ALA A 96 3.94 4.05 -6.26
N ALA A 97 4.73 4.79 -7.05
CA ALA A 97 5.06 6.18 -6.77
C ALA A 97 4.15 7.16 -7.53
N PRO A 98 3.25 7.89 -6.87
CA PRO A 98 2.61 9.05 -7.46
C PRO A 98 3.55 10.27 -7.45
N GLY A 99 3.31 11.22 -8.35
CA GLY A 99 3.98 12.53 -8.33
C GLY A 99 3.60 13.38 -7.12
N ALA A 100 2.40 13.17 -6.57
CA ALA A 100 1.89 13.79 -5.35
C ALA A 100 0.99 12.80 -4.61
N ILE A 101 0.85 12.95 -3.31
CA ILE A 101 0.03 12.04 -2.49
C ILE A 101 -1.45 12.17 -2.89
N PRO A 102 -2.11 11.08 -3.32
CA PRO A 102 -3.52 11.14 -3.67
C PRO A 102 -4.40 11.52 -2.46
N PRO A 103 -5.24 12.56 -2.57
CA PRO A 103 -6.08 13.01 -1.46
C PRO A 103 -6.98 11.92 -0.88
N ALA A 104 -7.52 11.04 -1.73
CA ALA A 104 -8.39 9.95 -1.31
C ALA A 104 -7.73 8.99 -0.32
N LEU A 105 -6.41 8.77 -0.41
CA LEU A 105 -5.69 7.92 0.54
C LEU A 105 -5.60 8.60 1.91
N ILE A 106 -5.39 9.91 1.92
CA ILE A 106 -5.39 10.68 3.16
C ILE A 106 -6.79 10.68 3.78
N GLU A 107 -7.85 10.90 3.00
CA GLU A 107 -9.23 10.90 3.48
C GLU A 107 -9.65 9.55 4.07
N GLN A 108 -9.16 8.45 3.49
CA GLN A 108 -9.46 7.08 3.94
C GLN A 108 -8.59 6.58 5.10
N LEU A 109 -7.58 7.37 5.52
CA LEU A 109 -6.77 7.05 6.68
C LEU A 109 -7.56 7.36 7.97
N GLY A 110 -7.71 6.37 8.84
CA GLY A 110 -8.44 6.50 10.10
C GLY A 110 -7.67 7.28 11.17
N PRO A 111 -8.31 7.59 12.31
CA PRO A 111 -7.64 8.21 13.45
C PRO A 111 -6.46 7.38 13.96
N GLY A 112 -5.30 8.00 14.18
CA GLY A 112 -4.06 7.31 14.53
C GLY A 112 -3.51 6.42 13.42
N GLY A 113 -4.07 6.53 12.22
CA GLY A 113 -3.67 5.73 11.07
C GLY A 113 -2.33 6.17 10.50
N ARG A 114 -1.61 5.22 9.87
CA ARG A 114 -0.31 5.45 9.24
C ARG A 114 -0.31 5.08 7.76
N ILE A 115 0.42 5.85 6.99
CA ILE A 115 0.64 5.62 5.56
C ILE A 115 2.13 5.61 5.23
N ALA A 116 2.57 4.64 4.43
CA ALA A 116 3.89 4.59 3.82
C ALA A 116 3.73 4.63 2.30
N ILE A 117 4.29 5.66 1.67
CA ILE A 117 4.08 5.95 0.25
C ILE A 117 5.34 6.54 -0.37
N PRO A 118 5.89 5.96 -1.46
CA PRO A 118 6.90 6.61 -2.26
C PRO A 118 6.28 7.78 -3.03
N VAL A 119 6.94 8.92 -3.05
CA VAL A 119 6.47 10.12 -3.77
C VAL A 119 7.59 10.68 -4.63
N GLY A 120 7.30 10.99 -5.87
CA GLY A 120 8.24 11.60 -6.79
C GLY A 120 8.05 11.18 -8.24
N ASP A 121 8.98 11.61 -9.08
CA ASP A 121 9.01 11.30 -10.50
C ASP A 121 9.88 10.04 -10.80
N CYS A 122 10.12 9.75 -12.08
CA CYS A 122 10.92 8.59 -12.48
C CYS A 122 12.41 8.70 -12.12
N GLN A 123 12.91 9.86 -11.70
CA GLN A 123 14.32 10.11 -11.38
C GLN A 123 14.55 10.28 -9.88
N HIS A 124 13.60 10.88 -9.18
CA HIS A 124 13.74 11.23 -7.77
C HIS A 124 12.47 10.88 -6.99
N GLN A 125 12.55 9.81 -6.22
CA GLN A 125 11.48 9.39 -5.32
C GLN A 125 12.00 9.31 -3.89
N VAL A 126 11.13 9.67 -2.96
CA VAL A 126 11.40 9.58 -1.52
C VAL A 126 10.24 8.86 -0.85
N LEU A 127 10.57 7.89 -0.01
CA LEU A 127 9.57 7.30 0.88
C LEU A 127 9.07 8.37 1.85
N MET A 128 7.76 8.54 1.88
CA MET A 128 7.06 9.39 2.83
C MET A 128 6.32 8.51 3.81
N VAL A 129 6.42 8.82 5.09
CA VAL A 129 5.66 8.16 6.14
C VAL A 129 4.80 9.20 6.82
N GLY A 130 3.50 8.95 6.92
CA GLY A 130 2.53 9.86 7.53
C GLY A 130 1.76 9.22 8.66
N GLU A 131 1.32 10.04 9.60
CA GLU A 131 0.47 9.64 10.71
C GLU A 131 -0.64 10.67 10.91
N ARG A 132 -1.88 10.20 11.07
CA ARG A 132 -3.02 11.06 11.44
C ARG A 132 -3.04 11.29 12.93
N GLY A 133 -2.82 12.55 13.34
CA GLY A 133 -2.88 12.96 14.73
C GLY A 133 -4.30 13.00 15.30
N ALA A 134 -4.39 13.21 16.60
CA ALA A 134 -5.67 13.36 17.31
C ALA A 134 -6.48 14.60 16.87
N ASP A 135 -5.82 15.59 16.30
CA ASP A 135 -6.42 16.78 15.69
C ASP A 135 -7.01 16.51 14.29
N GLY A 136 -6.85 15.28 13.76
CA GLY A 136 -7.30 14.87 12.44
C GLY A 136 -6.33 15.21 11.29
N GLU A 137 -5.27 15.96 11.55
CA GLU A 137 -4.27 16.31 10.56
C GLU A 137 -3.28 15.17 10.31
N VAL A 138 -2.90 14.96 9.05
CA VAL A 138 -1.90 13.97 8.67
C VAL A 138 -0.54 14.67 8.53
N ARG A 139 0.42 14.26 9.36
CA ARG A 139 1.77 14.78 9.34
C ARG A 139 2.67 13.82 8.60
N MET A 140 3.23 14.30 7.47
CA MET A 140 4.14 13.54 6.62
C MET A 140 5.59 13.87 6.98
N ARG A 141 6.44 12.84 7.11
CA ARG A 141 7.89 12.99 7.16
C ARG A 141 8.54 12.31 5.97
N ARG A 142 9.63 12.88 5.47
CA ARG A 142 10.51 12.23 4.49
C ARG A 142 11.36 11.19 5.21
N ASP A 143 11.54 10.06 4.57
CA ASP A 143 12.38 8.98 5.10
C ASP A 143 13.60 8.78 4.20
N VAL A 144 13.58 7.80 3.33
CA VAL A 144 14.74 7.43 2.50
C VAL A 144 14.45 7.58 1.01
N PRO A 145 15.47 7.82 0.17
CA PRO A 145 15.36 7.71 -1.27
C PRO A 145 14.94 6.27 -1.66
N CYS A 146 14.08 6.15 -2.67
CA CYS A 146 13.56 4.87 -3.13
C CYS A 146 13.31 4.89 -4.64
N VAL A 147 13.01 3.70 -5.20
CA VAL A 147 12.63 3.56 -6.60
C VAL A 147 11.47 2.58 -6.70
N PHE A 148 10.34 3.08 -7.16
CA PHE A 148 9.12 2.32 -7.43
C PHE A 148 8.61 2.61 -8.84
N VAL A 149 7.80 1.71 -9.37
CA VAL A 149 7.04 1.97 -10.60
C VAL A 149 6.08 3.14 -10.38
N PRO A 150 5.76 3.93 -11.42
CA PRO A 150 4.78 5.00 -11.28
C PRO A 150 3.41 4.47 -10.88
N LEU A 151 2.71 5.21 -10.01
CA LEU A 151 1.29 4.99 -9.78
C LEU A 151 0.54 5.42 -11.04
N VAL A 152 -0.10 4.45 -11.70
CA VAL A 152 -0.86 4.68 -12.93
C VAL A 152 -2.27 5.09 -12.54
N GLU A 153 -2.72 6.21 -13.11
CA GLU A 153 -4.11 6.66 -13.11
C GLU A 153 -4.72 6.35 -14.48
N PRO A 154 -5.99 5.94 -14.58
CA PRO A 154 -6.66 5.67 -15.85
C PRO A 154 -6.79 6.89 -16.75
#